data_ad21958a86bad7de04b2cb3df8a418cf
#
_entry.id   ad21958a86bad7de04b2cb3df8a418cf
#
_cell.length_a   1.000
_cell.length_b   1.000
_cell.length_c   1.000
_cell.angle_alpha   90.00
_cell.angle_beta   90.00
_cell.angle_gamma   90.00
#
_symmetry.space_group_name_H-M   'P 1'
#
loop_
_entity.id
_entity.type
_entity.pdbx_description
1 polymer ?
#
loop_
_entity_poly.entity_id
_entity_poly.type
_entity_poly.pdbx_seq_one_letter_code
_entity_poly.pdbx_strand_id
1 'polypeptide(L)'
;GLHEECGVFGVYDLDGGDVASTIYYGLFALQHRGQESCGIAVSDTKGPKGKVLSSKGMGLVNEVFDSEKLEKLKGNIGVGHVRYSTAGASNGQNVQPLVLNYVKGILMLAHNGNLVNAPELRKELEYTGAIFQTTIDSEVIAYHIARERLKTGTVEEAVKNAMKKLKGAYSLVISSPRKLIGARDPFGFRPLVIGKRDNSYLLASETCALDAVGATFVRDVKPGEIVMLDKNGITSDESLCTVKPARCIFEYIYFARPDSYVDGVSVYNSRIMAGKILA
;
A
#
# COMPACT_ATOMS: atom_id res chain seq x y z
N GLY A 1 9.28 13.15 -18.88
CA GLY A 1 8.90 14.09 -17.80
C GLY A 1 9.07 13.44 -16.43
N LEU A 2 9.13 14.24 -15.38
CA LEU A 2 9.01 13.74 -14.00
C LEU A 2 7.58 13.21 -13.86
N HIS A 3 7.43 11.99 -13.33
CA HIS A 3 6.15 11.35 -13.11
C HIS A 3 5.88 11.31 -11.61
N GLU A 4 4.62 11.47 -11.22
CA GLU A 4 4.15 11.28 -9.87
C GLU A 4 4.17 9.79 -9.51
N GLU A 5 4.02 9.48 -8.23
CA GLU A 5 4.06 8.11 -7.71
C GLU A 5 2.84 7.87 -6.85
N CYS A 6 2.30 6.65 -6.90
CA CYS A 6 1.12 6.25 -6.14
C CYS A 6 1.25 6.48 -4.64
N GLY A 7 0.11 6.58 -3.94
CA GLY A 7 0.02 6.59 -2.48
C GLY A 7 -0.79 5.41 -1.96
N VAL A 8 -0.32 4.79 -0.88
CA VAL A 8 -0.98 3.67 -0.20
C VAL A 8 -1.30 4.04 1.24
N PHE A 9 -2.44 3.55 1.72
CA PHE A 9 -2.89 3.74 3.10
C PHE A 9 -3.61 2.49 3.60
N GLY A 10 -3.39 2.11 4.85
CA GLY A 10 -4.07 0.99 5.47
C GLY A 10 -4.41 1.28 6.92
N VAL A 11 -5.53 0.76 7.41
CA VAL A 11 -5.97 0.90 8.80
C VAL A 11 -6.51 -0.42 9.31
N TYR A 12 -6.16 -0.73 10.53
CA TYR A 12 -6.81 -1.78 11.33
C TYR A 12 -7.20 -1.20 12.69
N ASP A 13 -8.49 -1.06 12.92
CA ASP A 13 -9.07 -0.65 14.20
C ASP A 13 -9.42 -1.90 15.02
N LEU A 14 -8.78 -2.05 16.19
CA LEU A 14 -8.96 -3.21 17.05
C LEU A 14 -10.26 -3.14 17.88
N ASP A 15 -10.82 -1.96 18.07
CA ASP A 15 -12.08 -1.76 18.78
C ASP A 15 -13.30 -2.10 17.91
N GLY A 16 -13.08 -2.19 16.60
CA GLY A 16 -14.12 -2.57 15.63
C GLY A 16 -14.84 -1.39 15.00
N GLY A 17 -14.27 -0.18 15.09
CA GLY A 17 -14.81 1.02 14.43
C GLY A 17 -14.60 0.99 12.92
N ASP A 18 -15.50 1.65 12.17
CA ASP A 18 -15.41 1.77 10.71
C ASP A 18 -14.20 2.61 10.30
N VAL A 19 -13.38 2.11 9.36
CA VAL A 19 -12.12 2.74 8.98
C VAL A 19 -12.17 3.54 7.66
N ALA A 20 -13.29 3.49 6.94
CA ALA A 20 -13.39 4.11 5.61
C ALA A 20 -13.09 5.61 5.61
N SER A 21 -13.63 6.35 6.59
CA SER A 21 -13.38 7.80 6.73
C SER A 21 -11.92 8.10 7.05
N THR A 22 -11.29 7.30 7.90
CA THR A 22 -9.86 7.43 8.21
C THR A 22 -9.01 7.21 6.96
N ILE A 23 -9.34 6.19 6.15
CA ILE A 23 -8.65 5.93 4.88
C ILE A 23 -8.87 7.09 3.91
N TYR A 24 -10.10 7.61 3.80
CA TYR A 24 -10.42 8.77 2.96
C TYR A 24 -9.51 9.96 3.26
N TYR A 25 -9.40 10.38 4.53
CA TYR A 25 -8.54 11.51 4.91
C TYR A 25 -7.06 11.22 4.71
N GLY A 26 -6.61 9.98 4.95
CA GLY A 26 -5.25 9.56 4.64
C GLY A 26 -4.93 9.64 3.14
N LEU A 27 -5.85 9.18 2.28
CA LEU A 27 -5.70 9.28 0.83
C LEU A 27 -5.78 10.73 0.34
N PHE A 28 -6.64 11.55 0.93
CA PHE A 28 -6.73 12.98 0.60
C PHE A 28 -5.39 13.68 0.90
N ALA A 29 -4.74 13.36 2.00
CA ALA A 29 -3.40 13.86 2.33
C ALA A 29 -2.31 13.35 1.38
N LEU A 30 -2.51 12.20 0.73
CA LEU A 30 -1.62 11.60 -0.28
C LEU A 30 -1.99 11.96 -1.72
N GLN A 31 -2.97 12.85 -1.95
CA GLN A 31 -3.47 13.18 -3.30
C GLN A 31 -2.37 13.71 -4.24
N HIS A 32 -1.35 14.38 -3.70
CA HIS A 32 -0.19 14.85 -4.47
C HIS A 32 0.60 13.70 -5.13
N ARG A 33 0.49 12.46 -4.63
CA ARG A 33 1.15 11.29 -5.18
C ARG A 33 0.37 10.66 -6.33
N GLY A 34 -0.95 10.82 -6.39
CA GLY A 34 -1.77 10.22 -7.43
C GLY A 34 -3.08 10.97 -7.64
N GLN A 35 -3.35 11.40 -8.86
CA GLN A 35 -4.50 12.24 -9.22
C GLN A 35 -5.41 11.59 -10.29
N GLU A 36 -5.05 10.41 -10.77
CA GLU A 36 -5.77 9.71 -11.85
C GLU A 36 -6.99 8.95 -11.35
N SER A 37 -6.81 8.20 -10.28
CA SER A 37 -7.87 7.37 -9.72
C SER A 37 -7.60 7.06 -8.25
N CYS A 38 -8.65 6.66 -7.54
CA CYS A 38 -8.53 6.27 -6.13
C CYS A 38 -9.53 5.18 -5.77
N GLY A 39 -9.26 4.49 -4.66
CA GLY A 39 -10.13 3.44 -4.18
C GLY A 39 -9.93 3.13 -2.70
N ILE A 40 -10.99 2.61 -2.10
CA ILE A 40 -11.03 2.12 -0.72
C ILE A 40 -11.67 0.74 -0.72
N ALA A 41 -11.08 -0.20 0.00
CA ALA A 41 -11.66 -1.52 0.27
C ALA A 41 -11.58 -1.81 1.77
N VAL A 42 -12.66 -2.27 2.35
CA VAL A 42 -12.77 -2.56 3.79
C VAL A 42 -13.39 -3.94 4.04
N SER A 43 -13.07 -4.52 5.18
CA SER A 43 -13.63 -5.78 5.67
C SER A 43 -13.88 -5.70 7.16
N ASP A 44 -14.82 -6.49 7.66
CA ASP A 44 -15.06 -6.66 9.08
C ASP A 44 -14.34 -7.92 9.58
N THR A 45 -13.40 -7.74 10.51
CA THR A 45 -12.63 -8.85 11.10
C THR A 45 -13.46 -9.78 11.96
N LYS A 46 -14.63 -9.36 12.43
CA LYS A 46 -15.61 -10.15 13.20
C LYS A 46 -16.72 -10.72 12.32
N GLY A 47 -16.87 -10.19 11.10
CA GLY A 47 -17.89 -10.57 10.13
C GLY A 47 -17.58 -11.87 9.39
N PRO A 48 -18.44 -12.24 8.43
CA PRO A 48 -18.23 -13.41 7.57
C PRO A 48 -16.88 -13.32 6.85
N LYS A 49 -16.08 -14.38 6.95
CA LYS A 49 -14.83 -14.48 6.21
C LYS A 49 -15.12 -14.34 4.72
N GLY A 50 -14.43 -13.41 4.09
CA GLY A 50 -14.56 -13.25 2.66
C GLY A 50 -15.50 -12.14 2.20
N LYS A 51 -16.09 -11.36 3.08
CA LYS A 51 -16.88 -10.18 2.70
C LYS A 51 -15.98 -8.93 2.69
N VAL A 52 -15.81 -8.34 1.50
CA VAL A 52 -15.18 -7.03 1.31
C VAL A 52 -16.19 -6.09 0.69
N LEU A 53 -16.23 -4.88 1.20
CA LEU A 53 -16.91 -3.75 0.58
C LEU A 53 -15.85 -2.85 -0.05
N SER A 54 -16.03 -2.45 -1.31
CA SER A 54 -15.10 -1.57 -1.99
C SER A 54 -15.82 -0.55 -2.85
N SER A 55 -15.21 0.63 -2.94
CA SER A 55 -15.61 1.68 -3.88
C SER A 55 -14.35 2.26 -4.51
N LYS A 56 -14.37 2.40 -5.84
CA LYS A 56 -13.23 2.86 -6.65
C LYS A 56 -13.72 3.72 -7.79
N GLY A 57 -12.91 4.67 -8.23
CA GLY A 57 -13.25 5.50 -9.37
C GLY A 57 -12.07 6.23 -9.97
N MET A 58 -12.28 6.73 -11.18
CA MET A 58 -11.36 7.67 -11.83
C MET A 58 -11.64 9.06 -11.26
N GLY A 59 -10.59 9.84 -11.00
CA GLY A 59 -10.66 11.19 -10.45
C GLY A 59 -10.02 11.31 -9.06
N LEU A 60 -10.16 12.49 -8.48
CA LEU A 60 -9.63 12.83 -7.17
C LEU A 60 -10.45 12.19 -6.04
N VAL A 61 -9.84 12.08 -4.86
CA VAL A 61 -10.48 11.44 -3.69
C VAL A 61 -11.82 12.09 -3.34
N ASN A 62 -11.89 13.42 -3.37
CA ASN A 62 -13.14 14.17 -3.08
C ASN A 62 -14.16 14.16 -4.24
N GLU A 63 -13.78 13.72 -5.43
CA GLU A 63 -14.69 13.54 -6.57
C GLU A 63 -15.29 12.14 -6.57
N VAL A 64 -14.48 11.14 -6.20
CA VAL A 64 -14.89 9.72 -6.19
C VAL A 64 -15.73 9.39 -4.96
N PHE A 65 -15.39 9.96 -3.79
CA PHE A 65 -16.03 9.64 -2.51
C PHE A 65 -16.86 10.81 -1.98
N ASP A 66 -18.09 10.51 -1.61
CA ASP A 66 -19.00 11.35 -0.84
C ASP A 66 -19.35 10.65 0.49
N SER A 67 -20.09 11.35 1.36
CA SER A 67 -20.51 10.81 2.65
C SER A 67 -21.32 9.54 2.52
N GLU A 68 -22.23 9.44 1.54
CA GLU A 68 -23.08 8.27 1.33
C GLU A 68 -22.28 7.03 0.95
N LYS A 69 -21.27 7.17 0.08
CA LYS A 69 -20.39 6.08 -0.30
C LYS A 69 -19.52 5.62 0.88
N LEU A 70 -18.99 6.56 1.67
CA LEU A 70 -18.18 6.24 2.85
C LEU A 70 -19.00 5.52 3.93
N GLU A 71 -20.24 5.94 4.16
CA GLU A 71 -21.15 5.29 5.11
C GLU A 71 -21.49 3.84 4.73
N LYS A 72 -21.48 3.51 3.45
CA LYS A 72 -21.69 2.13 2.96
C LYS A 72 -20.48 1.23 3.15
N LEU A 73 -19.27 1.79 3.33
CA LEU A 73 -18.03 1.04 3.49
C LEU A 73 -17.81 0.69 4.96
N LYS A 74 -18.57 -0.28 5.46
CA LYS A 74 -18.51 -0.77 6.84
C LYS A 74 -17.43 -1.83 7.01
N GLY A 75 -16.54 -1.62 7.99
CA GLY A 75 -15.48 -2.55 8.32
C GLY A 75 -14.39 -1.89 9.14
N ASN A 76 -13.70 -2.68 9.95
CA ASN A 76 -12.67 -2.21 10.88
C ASN A 76 -11.24 -2.48 10.40
N ILE A 77 -11.07 -3.05 9.23
CA ILE A 77 -9.79 -3.20 8.54
C ILE A 77 -9.96 -2.81 7.08
N GLY A 78 -9.03 -2.05 6.54
CA GLY A 78 -9.15 -1.61 5.16
C GLY A 78 -7.86 -1.09 4.55
N VAL A 79 -7.89 -0.94 3.23
CA VAL A 79 -6.78 -0.49 2.39
C VAL A 79 -7.29 0.55 1.40
N GLY A 80 -6.51 1.59 1.20
CA GLY A 80 -6.77 2.65 0.23
C GLY A 80 -5.59 2.89 -0.69
N HIS A 81 -5.89 3.47 -1.86
CA HIS A 81 -4.90 3.77 -2.89
C HIS A 81 -5.27 5.05 -3.64
N VAL A 82 -4.28 5.88 -3.93
CA VAL A 82 -4.33 6.93 -4.96
C VAL A 82 -3.33 6.58 -6.05
N ARG A 83 -3.78 6.63 -7.32
CA ARG A 83 -3.01 6.15 -8.46
C ARG A 83 -2.49 7.29 -9.30
N TYR A 84 -1.21 7.16 -9.69
CA TYR A 84 -0.65 7.75 -10.87
C TYR A 84 -0.24 6.65 -11.86
N SER A 85 -0.46 6.85 -13.15
CA SER A 85 -0.26 5.82 -14.19
C SER A 85 1.21 5.66 -14.52
N THR A 86 1.91 4.76 -13.83
CA THR A 86 3.31 4.39 -14.15
C THR A 86 3.36 3.13 -15.02
N ALA A 87 2.47 2.18 -14.76
CA ALA A 87 2.33 0.93 -15.50
C ALA A 87 0.86 0.62 -15.78
N GLY A 88 0.58 0.11 -16.98
CA GLY A 88 -0.77 -0.24 -17.43
C GLY A 88 -1.57 0.97 -17.95
N ALA A 89 -2.71 0.67 -18.59
CA ALA A 89 -3.59 1.69 -19.15
C ALA A 89 -4.29 2.51 -18.08
N SER A 90 -4.54 3.79 -18.37
CA SER A 90 -5.40 4.66 -17.56
C SER A 90 -6.88 4.32 -17.84
N ASN A 91 -7.41 3.37 -17.07
CA ASN A 91 -8.81 2.95 -17.15
C ASN A 91 -9.32 2.42 -15.80
N GLY A 92 -10.63 2.30 -15.66
CA GLY A 92 -11.29 1.87 -14.43
C GLY A 92 -10.91 0.45 -13.95
N GLN A 93 -10.43 -0.44 -14.85
CA GLN A 93 -10.01 -1.79 -14.50
C GLN A 93 -8.72 -1.80 -13.66
N ASN A 94 -7.85 -0.80 -13.89
CA ASN A 94 -6.55 -0.66 -13.24
C ASN A 94 -6.61 0.10 -11.91
N VAL A 95 -7.78 0.51 -11.46
CA VAL A 95 -7.94 1.22 -10.19
C VAL A 95 -7.71 0.27 -9.02
N GLN A 96 -6.82 0.67 -8.10
CA GLN A 96 -6.54 -0.05 -6.87
C GLN A 96 -7.37 0.50 -5.69
N PRO A 97 -7.49 -0.24 -4.54
CA PRO A 97 -6.85 -1.51 -4.26
C PRO A 97 -7.44 -2.68 -5.07
N LEU A 98 -6.59 -3.68 -5.32
CA LEU A 98 -7.07 -4.95 -5.87
C LEU A 98 -7.76 -5.75 -4.77
N VAL A 99 -8.89 -6.37 -5.10
CA VAL A 99 -9.62 -7.28 -4.21
C VAL A 99 -9.74 -8.62 -4.92
N LEU A 100 -9.11 -9.63 -4.35
CA LEU A 100 -9.08 -10.99 -4.90
C LEU A 100 -9.73 -11.97 -3.94
N ASN A 101 -10.66 -12.76 -4.48
CA ASN A 101 -11.23 -13.90 -3.80
C ASN A 101 -10.53 -15.17 -4.26
N TYR A 102 -10.04 -15.96 -3.34
CA TYR A 102 -9.41 -17.23 -3.64
C TYR A 102 -9.68 -18.26 -2.52
N VAL A 103 -9.24 -19.49 -2.69
CA VAL A 103 -9.60 -20.62 -1.80
C VAL A 103 -9.24 -20.40 -0.31
N LYS A 104 -8.29 -19.53 0.01
CA LYS A 104 -7.90 -19.20 1.40
C LYS A 104 -8.64 -17.97 1.96
N GLY A 105 -9.54 -17.37 1.20
CA GLY A 105 -10.31 -16.19 1.59
C GLY A 105 -10.09 -15.00 0.68
N ILE A 106 -9.99 -13.81 1.25
CA ILE A 106 -9.81 -12.56 0.52
C ILE A 106 -8.41 -12.00 0.75
N LEU A 107 -7.89 -11.35 -0.30
CA LEU A 107 -6.72 -10.51 -0.29
C LEU A 107 -7.10 -9.14 -0.83
N MET A 108 -6.85 -8.08 -0.08
CA MET A 108 -6.87 -6.69 -0.56
C MET A 108 -5.42 -6.22 -0.69
N LEU A 109 -5.07 -5.59 -1.81
CA LEU A 109 -3.70 -5.15 -2.07
C LEU A 109 -3.67 -3.76 -2.69
N ALA A 110 -2.89 -2.86 -2.08
CA ALA A 110 -2.49 -1.58 -2.65
C ALA A 110 -0.97 -1.55 -2.83
N HIS A 111 -0.51 -1.08 -3.97
CA HIS A 111 0.89 -1.07 -4.39
C HIS A 111 1.30 0.33 -4.82
N ASN A 112 2.38 0.83 -4.24
CA ASN A 112 3.12 1.99 -4.70
C ASN A 112 4.47 1.53 -5.25
N GLY A 113 4.70 1.70 -6.53
CA GLY A 113 5.95 1.35 -7.18
C GLY A 113 5.78 0.75 -8.57
N ASN A 114 6.83 0.10 -9.05
CA ASN A 114 6.85 -0.57 -10.34
C ASN A 114 7.84 -1.73 -10.36
N LEU A 115 7.39 -2.89 -10.87
CA LEU A 115 8.24 -4.06 -11.05
C LEU A 115 8.90 -4.04 -12.41
N VAL A 116 10.22 -4.22 -12.43
CA VAL A 116 10.99 -4.31 -13.69
C VAL A 116 10.87 -5.68 -14.36
N ASN A 117 10.48 -6.71 -13.62
CA ASN A 117 10.28 -8.06 -14.13
C ASN A 117 8.81 -8.50 -14.19
N ALA A 118 7.87 -7.56 -14.15
CA ALA A 118 6.44 -7.87 -14.24
C ALA A 118 6.06 -8.65 -15.51
N PRO A 119 6.59 -8.33 -16.72
CA PRO A 119 6.24 -9.07 -17.94
C PRO A 119 6.63 -10.55 -17.86
N GLU A 120 7.81 -10.87 -17.36
CA GLU A 120 8.30 -12.24 -17.22
C GLU A 120 7.46 -13.02 -16.21
N LEU A 121 7.21 -12.43 -15.05
CA LEU A 121 6.40 -13.03 -14.00
C LEU A 121 4.94 -13.24 -14.46
N ARG A 122 4.38 -12.29 -15.19
CA ARG A 122 3.06 -12.41 -15.78
C ARG A 122 2.97 -13.60 -16.73
N LYS A 123 3.91 -13.70 -17.65
CA LYS A 123 4.00 -14.81 -18.61
C LYS A 123 4.12 -16.17 -17.92
N GLU A 124 4.94 -16.27 -16.86
CA GLU A 124 5.05 -17.49 -16.03
C GLU A 124 3.69 -17.88 -15.43
N LEU A 125 2.94 -16.92 -14.93
CA LEU A 125 1.61 -17.14 -14.37
C LEU A 125 0.60 -17.57 -15.44
N GLU A 126 0.57 -16.91 -16.60
CA GLU A 126 -0.33 -17.22 -17.71
C GLU A 126 -0.11 -18.66 -18.24
N TYR A 127 1.15 -19.10 -18.36
CA TYR A 127 1.45 -20.49 -18.74
C TYR A 127 0.94 -21.55 -17.75
N THR A 128 0.63 -21.14 -16.52
CA THR A 128 0.07 -22.02 -15.50
C THR A 128 -1.42 -21.78 -15.25
N GLY A 129 -2.08 -21.05 -16.17
CA GLY A 129 -3.52 -20.87 -16.20
C GLY A 129 -4.05 -19.63 -15.45
N ALA A 130 -3.18 -18.67 -15.09
CA ALA A 130 -3.66 -17.41 -14.55
C ALA A 130 -4.36 -16.57 -15.64
N ILE A 131 -5.53 -16.01 -15.29
CA ILE A 131 -6.32 -15.14 -16.16
C ILE A 131 -6.33 -13.75 -15.53
N PHE A 132 -5.60 -12.84 -16.14
CA PHE A 132 -5.48 -11.46 -15.66
C PHE A 132 -6.67 -10.59 -16.08
N GLN A 133 -7.13 -9.75 -15.16
CA GLN A 133 -8.22 -8.81 -15.38
C GLN A 133 -7.72 -7.38 -15.63
N THR A 134 -6.47 -7.11 -15.27
CA THR A 134 -5.84 -5.79 -15.36
C THR A 134 -4.54 -5.86 -16.15
N THR A 135 -3.99 -4.70 -16.48
CA THR A 135 -2.69 -4.59 -17.15
C THR A 135 -1.57 -4.15 -16.18
N ILE A 136 -1.88 -3.97 -14.89
CA ILE A 136 -0.92 -3.50 -13.89
C ILE A 136 -0.10 -4.65 -13.29
N ASP A 137 1.11 -4.31 -12.88
CA ASP A 137 2.04 -5.22 -12.19
C ASP A 137 1.55 -5.64 -10.79
N SER A 138 0.72 -4.83 -10.16
CA SER A 138 0.10 -5.12 -8.86
C SER A 138 -0.71 -6.43 -8.88
N GLU A 139 -1.36 -6.76 -10.00
CA GLU A 139 -2.08 -8.03 -10.15
C GLU A 139 -1.11 -9.22 -10.22
N VAL A 140 0.06 -9.05 -10.83
CA VAL A 140 1.14 -10.04 -10.83
C VAL A 140 1.60 -10.32 -9.39
N ILE A 141 1.81 -9.27 -8.60
CA ILE A 141 2.16 -9.40 -7.17
C ILE A 141 1.09 -10.21 -6.43
N ALA A 142 -0.18 -9.84 -6.61
CA ALA A 142 -1.30 -10.48 -5.93
C ALA A 142 -1.43 -11.96 -6.29
N TYR A 143 -1.25 -12.34 -7.57
CA TYR A 143 -1.23 -13.72 -8.00
C TYR A 143 -0.07 -14.51 -7.38
N HIS A 144 1.13 -13.95 -7.32
CA HIS A 144 2.27 -14.61 -6.68
C HIS A 144 2.01 -14.86 -5.19
N ILE A 145 1.48 -13.86 -4.46
CA ILE A 145 1.11 -14.02 -3.06
C ILE A 145 0.04 -15.11 -2.90
N ALA A 146 -1.01 -15.10 -3.72
CA ALA A 146 -2.07 -16.09 -3.66
C ALA A 146 -1.54 -17.53 -3.93
N ARG A 147 -0.66 -17.70 -4.92
CA ARG A 147 -0.03 -19.00 -5.22
C ARG A 147 0.86 -19.49 -4.08
N GLU A 148 1.71 -18.63 -3.55
CA GLU A 148 2.57 -18.99 -2.42
C GLU A 148 1.72 -19.31 -1.18
N ARG A 149 0.58 -18.62 -0.98
CA ARG A 149 -0.34 -18.91 0.14
C ARG A 149 -0.98 -20.31 0.09
N LEU A 150 -1.05 -20.92 -1.07
CA LEU A 150 -1.49 -22.33 -1.17
C LEU A 150 -0.47 -23.31 -0.59
N LYS A 151 0.81 -22.92 -0.54
CA LYS A 151 1.94 -23.75 -0.09
C LYS A 151 2.41 -23.40 1.33
N THR A 152 2.01 -22.27 1.87
CA THR A 152 2.47 -21.76 3.17
C THR A 152 1.38 -21.81 4.22
N GLY A 153 1.80 -21.86 5.50
CA GLY A 153 0.92 -21.84 6.66
C GLY A 153 0.26 -20.48 6.90
N THR A 154 0.96 -19.40 6.54
CA THR A 154 0.55 -18.03 6.85
C THR A 154 0.61 -17.12 5.62
N VAL A 155 -0.06 -15.96 5.68
CA VAL A 155 -0.04 -15.00 4.59
C VAL A 155 1.29 -14.23 4.53
N GLU A 156 1.91 -13.95 5.67
CA GLU A 156 3.22 -13.31 5.77
C GLU A 156 4.33 -14.16 5.14
N GLU A 157 4.32 -15.48 5.32
CA GLU A 157 5.23 -16.39 4.62
C GLU A 157 5.00 -16.36 3.10
N ALA A 158 3.74 -16.28 2.67
CA ALA A 158 3.41 -16.14 1.25
C ALA A 158 3.92 -14.83 0.67
N VAL A 159 3.76 -13.71 1.37
CA VAL A 159 4.31 -12.41 0.98
C VAL A 159 5.83 -12.49 0.89
N LYS A 160 6.50 -13.07 1.90
CA LYS A 160 7.95 -13.26 1.90
C LYS A 160 8.44 -14.06 0.70
N ASN A 161 7.77 -15.17 0.38
CA ASN A 161 8.15 -16.00 -0.76
C ASN A 161 7.88 -15.30 -2.10
N ALA A 162 6.81 -14.53 -2.21
CA ALA A 162 6.57 -13.68 -3.37
C ALA A 162 7.67 -12.63 -3.53
N MET A 163 8.04 -11.91 -2.46
CA MET A 163 9.08 -10.88 -2.48
C MET A 163 10.43 -11.37 -3.01
N LYS A 164 10.78 -12.63 -2.78
CA LYS A 164 12.02 -13.23 -3.33
C LYS A 164 12.06 -13.26 -4.86
N LYS A 165 10.89 -13.19 -5.52
CA LYS A 165 10.76 -13.20 -6.99
C LYS A 165 10.59 -11.80 -7.57
N LEU A 166 10.08 -10.85 -6.79
CA LEU A 166 9.80 -9.50 -7.25
C LEU A 166 11.10 -8.70 -7.41
N LYS A 167 11.26 -8.02 -8.55
CA LYS A 167 12.37 -7.09 -8.81
C LYS A 167 11.81 -5.73 -9.16
N GLY A 168 12.30 -4.69 -8.51
CA GLY A 168 11.85 -3.32 -8.72
C GLY A 168 11.57 -2.58 -7.42
N ALA A 169 10.93 -1.44 -7.56
CA ALA A 169 10.53 -0.60 -6.44
C ALA A 169 9.10 -0.95 -6.01
N TYR A 170 8.87 -1.21 -4.72
CA TYR A 170 7.52 -1.40 -4.21
C TYR A 170 7.38 -1.13 -2.71
N SER A 171 6.25 -0.55 -2.36
CA SER A 171 5.68 -0.59 -1.02
C SER A 171 4.26 -1.15 -1.13
N LEU A 172 3.97 -2.18 -0.35
CA LEU A 172 2.71 -2.90 -0.38
C LEU A 172 1.96 -2.69 0.92
N VAL A 173 0.68 -2.40 0.81
CA VAL A 173 -0.28 -2.50 1.92
C VAL A 173 -1.28 -3.58 1.55
N ILE A 174 -1.29 -4.63 2.35
CA ILE A 174 -2.06 -5.84 2.10
C ILE A 174 -2.97 -6.08 3.30
N SER A 175 -4.23 -6.42 3.05
CA SER A 175 -5.12 -6.93 4.08
C SER A 175 -5.56 -8.34 3.74
N SER A 176 -5.41 -9.22 4.70
CA SER A 176 -6.11 -10.49 4.80
C SER A 176 -7.32 -10.32 5.75
N PRO A 177 -8.20 -11.32 5.93
CA PRO A 177 -9.40 -11.14 6.75
C PRO A 177 -9.19 -10.65 8.19
N ARG A 178 -7.98 -10.77 8.75
CA ARG A 178 -7.70 -10.42 10.16
C ARG A 178 -6.31 -9.82 10.40
N LYS A 179 -5.58 -9.47 9.35
CA LYS A 179 -4.22 -8.91 9.45
C LYS A 179 -4.06 -7.79 8.42
N LEU A 180 -3.47 -6.71 8.86
CA LEU A 180 -2.93 -5.68 7.98
C LEU A 180 -1.42 -5.89 7.86
N ILE A 181 -0.90 -5.92 6.65
CA ILE A 181 0.49 -6.25 6.35
C ILE A 181 1.09 -5.13 5.52
N GLY A 182 2.25 -4.65 5.95
CA GLY A 182 3.10 -3.77 5.17
C GLY A 182 4.32 -4.54 4.68
N ALA A 183 4.73 -4.33 3.42
CA ALA A 183 5.97 -4.89 2.89
C ALA A 183 6.69 -3.86 2.05
N ARG A 184 8.01 -3.74 2.21
CA ARG A 184 8.84 -2.78 1.50
C ARG A 184 9.92 -3.51 0.71
N ASP A 185 10.21 -3.05 -0.50
CA ASP A 185 11.27 -3.65 -1.33
C ASP A 185 12.62 -3.67 -0.60
N PRO A 186 13.52 -4.62 -0.92
CA PRO A 186 14.78 -4.78 -0.21
C PRO A 186 15.72 -3.56 -0.29
N PHE A 187 15.58 -2.71 -1.30
CA PHE A 187 16.39 -1.50 -1.44
C PHE A 187 15.75 -0.28 -0.77
N GLY A 188 14.45 -0.34 -0.46
CA GLY A 188 13.70 0.75 0.16
C GLY A 188 13.47 1.93 -0.77
N PHE A 189 13.21 1.67 -2.05
CA PHE A 189 12.95 2.73 -3.03
C PHE A 189 11.72 3.56 -2.68
N ARG A 190 10.63 2.90 -2.24
CA ARG A 190 9.39 3.57 -1.88
C ARG A 190 9.21 3.62 -0.37
N PRO A 191 8.79 4.77 0.18
CA PRO A 191 8.59 4.90 1.62
C PRO A 191 7.35 4.13 2.08
N LEU A 192 7.39 3.67 3.33
CA LEU A 192 6.26 3.11 4.05
C LEU A 192 6.47 3.33 5.54
N VAL A 193 5.48 3.90 6.22
CA VAL A 193 5.54 4.23 7.64
C VAL A 193 4.42 3.55 8.42
N ILE A 194 4.69 3.31 9.70
CA ILE A 194 3.73 2.76 10.66
C ILE A 194 3.26 3.89 11.57
N GLY A 195 1.95 4.01 11.73
CA GLY A 195 1.31 4.90 12.67
C GLY A 195 0.43 4.17 13.66
N LYS A 196 0.10 4.86 14.75
CA LYS A 196 -0.86 4.39 15.77
C LYS A 196 -1.77 5.54 16.19
N ARG A 197 -3.07 5.26 16.29
CA ARG A 197 -4.06 6.16 16.86
C ARG A 197 -4.99 5.34 17.75
N ASP A 198 -4.98 5.62 19.05
CA ASP A 198 -5.73 4.83 20.04
C ASP A 198 -5.42 3.33 19.89
N ASN A 199 -6.43 2.50 19.63
CA ASN A 199 -6.28 1.07 19.35
C ASN A 199 -6.24 0.75 17.85
N SER A 200 -5.96 1.73 16.99
CA SER A 200 -5.81 1.52 15.55
C SER A 200 -4.35 1.53 15.13
N TYR A 201 -3.98 0.58 14.28
CA TYR A 201 -2.71 0.57 13.56
C TYR A 201 -2.90 1.08 12.14
N LEU A 202 -1.91 1.86 11.67
CA LEU A 202 -1.95 2.47 10.36
C LEU A 202 -0.66 2.19 9.58
N LEU A 203 -0.80 2.06 8.27
CA LEU A 203 0.29 2.04 7.30
C LEU A 203 0.05 3.16 6.29
N ALA A 204 1.08 3.92 5.96
CA ALA A 204 0.97 5.01 4.98
C ALA A 204 2.25 5.16 4.17
N SER A 205 2.14 5.68 2.95
CA SER A 205 3.31 6.06 2.15
C SER A 205 4.14 7.16 2.80
N GLU A 206 3.47 8.13 3.47
CA GLU A 206 4.13 9.31 4.05
C GLU A 206 3.57 9.65 5.43
N THR A 207 4.40 10.30 6.25
CA THR A 207 4.02 10.75 7.60
C THR A 207 2.91 11.81 7.58
N CYS A 208 2.84 12.67 6.55
CA CYS A 208 1.78 13.66 6.42
C CYS A 208 0.37 13.05 6.40
N ALA A 209 0.24 11.80 5.93
CA ALA A 209 -1.05 11.10 5.97
C ALA A 209 -1.41 10.61 7.37
N LEU A 210 -0.41 10.29 8.22
CA LEU A 210 -0.63 10.00 9.63
C LEU A 210 -1.08 11.25 10.38
N ASP A 211 -0.41 12.38 10.14
CA ASP A 211 -0.75 13.67 10.76
C ASP A 211 -2.18 14.09 10.41
N ALA A 212 -2.58 13.94 9.15
CA ALA A 212 -3.92 14.27 8.66
C ALA A 212 -5.05 13.52 9.37
N VAL A 213 -4.76 12.31 9.87
CA VAL A 213 -5.74 11.48 10.59
C VAL A 213 -5.53 11.48 12.11
N GLY A 214 -4.62 12.32 12.62
CA GLY A 214 -4.32 12.43 14.05
C GLY A 214 -3.62 11.19 14.62
N ALA A 215 -2.88 10.45 13.79
CA ALA A 215 -2.11 9.28 14.22
C ALA A 215 -0.67 9.68 14.58
N THR A 216 -0.14 9.04 15.60
CA THR A 216 1.27 9.19 15.99
C THR A 216 2.14 8.31 15.12
N PHE A 217 3.23 8.87 14.57
CA PHE A 217 4.27 8.12 13.88
C PHE A 217 4.97 7.17 14.86
N VAL A 218 5.08 5.89 14.47
CA VAL A 218 5.77 4.87 15.24
C VAL A 218 7.20 4.69 14.72
N ARG A 219 7.33 4.36 13.44
CA ARG A 219 8.60 4.21 12.72
C ARG A 219 8.40 4.00 11.22
N ASP A 220 9.48 4.13 10.49
CA ASP A 220 9.54 3.64 9.10
C ASP A 220 9.54 2.10 9.06
N VAL A 221 8.98 1.52 7.99
CA VAL A 221 9.19 0.12 7.63
C VAL A 221 10.57 0.01 6.98
N LYS A 222 11.40 -0.90 7.47
CA LYS A 222 12.77 -1.08 6.96
C LYS A 222 12.77 -1.61 5.51
N PRO A 223 13.78 -1.30 4.70
CA PRO A 223 13.99 -1.97 3.43
C PRO A 223 14.07 -3.50 3.59
N GLY A 224 13.22 -4.24 2.86
CA GLY A 224 13.11 -5.69 2.94
C GLY A 224 12.24 -6.23 4.08
N GLU A 225 11.69 -5.37 4.93
CA GLU A 225 10.85 -5.78 6.05
C GLU A 225 9.42 -6.10 5.62
N ILE A 226 8.86 -7.11 6.27
CA ILE A 226 7.42 -7.41 6.27
C ILE A 226 6.90 -7.17 7.69
N VAL A 227 6.01 -6.22 7.86
CA VAL A 227 5.37 -5.90 9.12
C VAL A 227 3.94 -6.43 9.14
N MET A 228 3.56 -7.09 10.22
CA MET A 228 2.21 -7.57 10.46
C MET A 228 1.59 -6.79 11.62
N LEU A 229 0.39 -6.31 11.39
CA LEU A 229 -0.42 -5.57 12.35
C LEU A 229 -1.69 -6.39 12.61
N ASP A 230 -1.83 -6.92 13.79
CA ASP A 230 -3.00 -7.71 14.18
C ASP A 230 -3.39 -7.46 15.66
N LYS A 231 -4.34 -8.22 16.17
CA LYS A 231 -4.81 -8.09 17.55
C LYS A 231 -3.73 -8.30 18.63
N ASN A 232 -2.59 -8.90 18.27
CA ASN A 232 -1.46 -9.16 19.17
C ASN A 232 -0.43 -8.04 19.10
N GLY A 233 -0.61 -7.04 18.21
CA GLY A 233 0.29 -5.91 18.06
C GLY A 233 1.03 -5.90 16.74
N ILE A 234 2.23 -5.31 16.76
CA ILE A 234 3.12 -5.17 15.62
C ILE A 234 4.19 -6.26 15.70
N THR A 235 4.29 -7.07 14.65
CA THR A 235 5.38 -8.05 14.50
C THR A 235 6.08 -7.83 13.17
N SER A 236 7.38 -8.18 13.11
CA SER A 236 8.24 -7.94 11.94
C SER A 236 8.96 -9.20 11.51
N ASP A 237 9.04 -9.42 10.20
CA ASP A 237 10.00 -10.34 9.58
C ASP A 237 11.06 -9.51 8.84
N GLU A 238 12.28 -9.49 9.34
CA GLU A 238 13.42 -8.76 8.80
C GLU A 238 14.37 -9.67 8.01
N SER A 239 13.99 -10.89 7.71
CA SER A 239 14.88 -11.87 7.07
C SER A 239 15.28 -11.50 5.63
N LEU A 240 14.58 -10.56 4.99
CA LEU A 240 14.93 -9.99 3.68
C LEU A 240 15.62 -8.63 3.76
N CYS A 241 15.92 -8.12 4.97
CA CYS A 241 16.70 -6.90 5.18
C CYS A 241 18.21 -7.16 5.00
N THR A 242 18.60 -7.67 3.83
CA THR A 242 19.95 -8.21 3.60
C THR A 242 20.81 -7.37 2.67
N VAL A 243 20.23 -6.37 2.02
CA VAL A 243 20.94 -5.53 1.05
C VAL A 243 21.12 -4.10 1.59
N LYS A 244 22.13 -3.39 1.06
CA LYS A 244 22.33 -1.98 1.36
C LYS A 244 21.17 -1.16 0.74
N PRO A 245 20.47 -0.31 1.51
CA PRO A 245 19.43 0.54 0.99
C PRO A 245 19.89 1.44 -0.16
N ALA A 246 19.02 1.62 -1.16
CA ALA A 246 19.24 2.51 -2.30
C ALA A 246 18.01 3.42 -2.48
N ARG A 247 17.86 4.35 -1.54
CA ARG A 247 16.70 5.26 -1.47
C ARG A 247 16.57 6.10 -2.73
N CYS A 248 15.34 6.31 -3.16
CA CYS A 248 15.06 7.16 -4.32
C CYS A 248 15.18 8.63 -3.94
N ILE A 249 16.14 9.34 -4.55
CA ILE A 249 16.35 10.77 -4.29
C ILE A 249 15.12 11.62 -4.70
N PHE A 250 14.33 11.17 -5.68
CA PHE A 250 13.14 11.89 -6.13
C PHE A 250 12.05 11.97 -5.06
N GLU A 251 12.03 11.06 -4.07
CA GLU A 251 11.15 11.20 -2.92
C GLU A 251 11.42 12.52 -2.17
N TYR A 252 12.70 12.90 -2.01
CA TYR A 252 13.07 14.15 -1.32
C TYR A 252 12.95 15.39 -2.22
N ILE A 253 13.21 15.27 -3.51
CA ILE A 253 13.20 16.40 -4.44
C ILE A 253 11.78 16.75 -4.86
N TYR A 254 10.95 15.75 -5.16
CA TYR A 254 9.68 15.96 -5.87
C TYR A 254 8.48 15.21 -5.28
N PHE A 255 8.56 13.88 -5.04
CA PHE A 255 7.37 13.08 -4.77
C PHE A 255 6.75 13.36 -3.41
N ALA A 256 7.56 13.30 -2.33
CA ALA A 256 7.03 13.46 -0.99
C ALA A 256 6.62 14.90 -0.69
N ARG A 257 5.59 15.06 0.12
CA ARG A 257 5.14 16.37 0.58
C ARG A 257 6.20 17.00 1.50
N PRO A 258 6.41 18.34 1.46
CA PRO A 258 7.47 18.98 2.24
C PRO A 258 7.41 18.74 3.74
N ASP A 259 6.21 18.60 4.31
CA ASP A 259 5.97 18.35 5.72
C ASP A 259 6.18 16.88 6.13
N SER A 260 6.48 15.99 5.17
CA SER A 260 6.77 14.59 5.44
C SER A 260 8.22 14.35 5.87
N TYR A 261 8.39 13.27 6.64
CA TYR A 261 9.68 12.64 6.91
C TYR A 261 9.76 11.31 6.18
N VAL A 262 10.88 11.06 5.52
CA VAL A 262 11.15 9.81 4.80
C VAL A 262 12.46 9.22 5.33
N ASP A 263 12.39 8.01 5.87
CA ASP A 263 13.55 7.32 6.50
C ASP A 263 14.30 8.21 7.50
N GLY A 264 13.57 8.94 8.34
CA GLY A 264 14.10 9.82 9.38
C GLY A 264 14.63 11.17 8.87
N VAL A 265 14.49 11.48 7.57
CA VAL A 265 14.97 12.73 6.98
C VAL A 265 13.79 13.65 6.63
N SER A 266 13.85 14.90 7.08
CA SER A 266 12.86 15.94 6.71
C SER A 266 12.97 16.27 5.23
N VAL A 267 11.86 16.12 4.50
CA VAL A 267 11.78 16.49 3.07
C VAL A 267 11.99 17.99 2.89
N TYR A 268 11.41 18.81 3.78
CA TYR A 268 11.57 20.26 3.77
C TYR A 268 13.04 20.68 3.90
N ASN A 269 13.75 20.16 4.91
CA ASN A 269 15.14 20.48 5.12
C ASN A 269 16.03 20.02 3.96
N SER A 270 15.73 18.87 3.35
CA SER A 270 16.45 18.40 2.16
C SER A 270 16.32 19.38 1.00
N ARG A 271 15.14 19.93 0.77
CA ARG A 271 14.90 20.93 -0.28
C ARG A 271 15.57 22.27 0.01
N ILE A 272 15.57 22.72 1.27
CA ILE A 272 16.33 23.93 1.68
C ILE A 272 17.83 23.73 1.40
N MET A 273 18.40 22.58 1.78
CA MET A 273 19.82 22.30 1.55
C MET A 273 20.16 22.25 0.05
N ALA A 274 19.30 21.63 -0.77
CA ALA A 274 19.47 21.63 -2.22
C ALA A 274 19.47 23.08 -2.78
N GLY A 275 18.53 23.92 -2.36
CA GLY A 275 18.47 25.34 -2.74
C GLY A 275 19.71 26.12 -2.33
N LYS A 276 20.25 25.90 -1.12
CA LYS A 276 21.50 26.56 -0.67
C LYS A 276 22.73 26.15 -1.47
N ILE A 277 22.78 24.91 -1.98
CA ILE A 277 23.88 24.43 -2.83
C ILE A 277 23.78 24.98 -4.24
N LEU A 278 22.58 25.23 -4.73
CA LEU A 278 22.34 25.79 -6.08
C LEU A 278 22.57 27.30 -6.14
N ALA A 279 22.43 28.04 -5.03
CA ALA A 279 22.68 29.47 -4.95
C ALA A 279 24.16 29.82 -4.83
#